data_1aa06cec0dc965deaf5d0914c63decd2
#
_entry.id   1aa06cec0dc965deaf5d0914c63decd2
#
_cell.length_a   1.000
_cell.length_b   1.000
_cell.length_c   1.000
_cell.angle_alpha   90.00
_cell.angle_beta   90.00
_cell.angle_gamma   90.00
#
_symmetry.space_group_name_H-M   'P 1'
#
loop_
_entity.id
_entity.type
_entity.pdbx_description
1 polymer ?
#
loop_
_entity_poly.entity_id
_entity_poly.type
_entity_poly.pdbx_seq_one_letter_code
_entity_poly.pdbx_strand_id
1 'polypeptide(L)'
;APAVLVTVDETQGSAPREAGAWMAVFPDGVIGTVGGGHLEFDAIAQGRQFAAASGVVGGVHLRRYPLGPSLGQCCGGMVTLRFEWVTAVDAPALHERLNPAASPVALFGGGHVGKALVRLLGSLPFAVHWIDSRDEIFPADVPPSVRCEHSDPVQAAVADLAPGSQVMIMSFSHAEDLDVVAACLKRQRERGDHLDAHGVAGLKRLFGDRACHR
;
A
#
# COMPACT_ATOMS: atom_id res chain seq x y z
N ALA A 1 -8.35 14.95 -20.67
CA ALA A 1 -9.78 15.21 -20.60
C ALA A 1 -10.14 15.58 -19.16
N PRO A 2 -11.15 16.44 -18.92
CA PRO A 2 -11.65 16.70 -17.57
C PRO A 2 -12.38 15.47 -17.02
N ALA A 3 -12.40 15.33 -15.68
CA ALA A 3 -13.05 14.24 -14.98
C ALA A 3 -13.66 14.74 -13.66
N VAL A 4 -14.53 13.92 -13.08
CA VAL A 4 -14.95 14.08 -11.69
C VAL A 4 -14.24 13.05 -10.85
N LEU A 5 -13.38 13.52 -9.93
CA LEU A 5 -12.78 12.67 -8.93
C LEU A 5 -13.80 12.45 -7.81
N VAL A 6 -14.08 11.20 -7.53
CA VAL A 6 -14.94 10.77 -6.41
C VAL A 6 -14.07 10.08 -5.40
N THR A 7 -14.02 10.61 -4.18
CA THR A 7 -13.19 10.07 -3.09
C THR A 7 -14.08 9.66 -1.91
N VAL A 8 -13.77 8.57 -1.26
CA VAL A 8 -14.35 8.23 0.05
C VAL A 8 -13.77 9.20 1.08
N ASP A 9 -14.56 10.17 1.50
CA ASP A 9 -14.15 11.22 2.44
C ASP A 9 -14.19 10.70 3.89
N GLU A 10 -15.27 10.02 4.24
CA GLU A 10 -15.49 9.47 5.58
C GLU A 10 -16.29 8.17 5.52
N THR A 11 -16.01 7.26 6.46
CA THR A 11 -16.77 6.03 6.65
C THR A 11 -17.19 5.87 8.11
N GLN A 12 -18.40 5.37 8.35
CA GLN A 12 -18.91 5.02 9.68
C GLN A 12 -19.48 3.61 9.64
N GLY A 13 -19.05 2.75 10.55
CA GLY A 13 -19.44 1.34 10.57
C GLY A 13 -18.81 0.54 9.44
N SER A 14 -19.50 -0.53 8.98
CA SER A 14 -19.01 -1.38 7.89
C SER A 14 -19.18 -0.70 6.54
N ALA A 15 -18.08 -0.48 5.84
CA ALA A 15 -18.04 0.13 4.51
C ALA A 15 -17.24 -0.76 3.54
N PRO A 16 -17.54 -0.73 2.22
CA PRO A 16 -16.86 -1.56 1.21
C PRO A 16 -15.41 -1.11 0.95
N ARG A 17 -15.09 0.16 1.19
CA ARG A 17 -13.74 0.72 1.06
C ARG A 17 -13.47 1.72 2.18
N GLU A 18 -12.21 1.87 2.52
CA GLU A 18 -11.66 2.82 3.49
C GLU A 18 -11.71 4.27 2.98
N ALA A 19 -11.63 5.23 3.90
CA ALA A 19 -11.43 6.64 3.55
C ALA A 19 -10.14 6.81 2.74
N GLY A 20 -10.18 7.68 1.73
CA GLY A 20 -9.09 7.86 0.76
C GLY A 20 -9.22 7.01 -0.51
N ALA A 21 -10.03 5.94 -0.52
CA ALA A 21 -10.33 5.21 -1.75
C ALA A 21 -11.00 6.14 -2.77
N TRP A 22 -10.66 5.97 -4.05
CA TRP A 22 -11.12 6.90 -5.09
C TRP A 22 -11.45 6.23 -6.42
N MET A 23 -12.23 6.95 -7.21
CA MET A 23 -12.43 6.68 -8.64
C MET A 23 -12.50 8.00 -9.41
N ALA A 24 -12.07 7.99 -10.66
CA ALA A 24 -12.20 9.10 -11.59
C ALA A 24 -13.28 8.76 -12.65
N VAL A 25 -14.30 9.60 -12.73
CA VAL A 25 -15.42 9.46 -13.68
C VAL A 25 -15.18 10.37 -14.85
N PHE A 26 -14.94 9.78 -16.02
CA PHE A 26 -14.81 10.45 -17.31
C PHE A 26 -16.13 10.37 -18.09
N PRO A 27 -16.32 11.15 -19.13
CA PRO A 27 -17.52 11.04 -19.99
C PRO A 27 -17.73 9.63 -20.55
N ASP A 28 -16.65 8.97 -20.94
CA ASP A 28 -16.59 7.70 -21.67
C ASP A 28 -16.07 6.51 -20.82
N GLY A 29 -15.69 6.74 -19.57
CA GLY A 29 -15.14 5.66 -18.73
C GLY A 29 -15.01 5.99 -17.27
N VAL A 30 -14.53 5.01 -16.50
CA VAL A 30 -14.21 5.14 -15.07
C VAL A 30 -12.88 4.46 -14.79
N ILE A 31 -12.06 5.07 -13.95
CA ILE A 31 -10.81 4.48 -13.44
C ILE A 31 -10.89 4.43 -11.91
N GLY A 32 -10.46 3.34 -11.29
CA GLY A 32 -10.52 3.14 -9.84
C GLY A 32 -11.90 2.66 -9.37
N THR A 33 -12.10 2.63 -8.06
CA THR A 33 -13.35 2.16 -7.43
C THR A 33 -13.53 2.72 -6.02
N VAL A 34 -14.76 3.04 -5.64
CA VAL A 34 -15.16 3.42 -4.28
C VAL A 34 -15.87 2.28 -3.54
N GLY A 35 -15.84 1.06 -4.09
CA GLY A 35 -16.35 -0.13 -3.42
C GLY A 35 -17.35 -0.98 -4.21
N GLY A 36 -17.64 -0.61 -5.44
CA GLY A 36 -18.53 -1.37 -6.32
C GLY A 36 -20.00 -1.30 -5.95
N GLY A 37 -20.80 -2.13 -6.64
CA GLY A 37 -22.23 -2.29 -6.38
C GLY A 37 -23.06 -1.03 -6.63
N HIS A 38 -24.18 -0.92 -5.90
CA HIS A 38 -25.14 0.18 -6.06
C HIS A 38 -24.58 1.55 -5.67
N LEU A 39 -23.69 1.57 -4.65
CA LEU A 39 -23.00 2.79 -4.23
C LEU A 39 -22.20 3.39 -5.38
N GLU A 40 -21.41 2.58 -6.05
CA GLU A 40 -20.55 3.03 -7.16
C GLU A 40 -21.39 3.41 -8.38
N PHE A 41 -22.41 2.62 -8.72
CA PHE A 41 -23.32 2.95 -9.82
C PHE A 41 -23.96 4.32 -9.61
N ASP A 42 -24.49 4.60 -8.41
CA ASP A 42 -25.09 5.89 -8.06
C ASP A 42 -24.04 7.02 -8.08
N ALA A 43 -22.83 6.76 -7.56
CA ALA A 43 -21.75 7.73 -7.56
C ALA A 43 -21.28 8.10 -8.97
N ILE A 44 -21.23 7.14 -9.91
CA ILE A 44 -20.92 7.40 -11.32
C ILE A 44 -21.99 8.27 -11.95
N ALA A 45 -23.28 7.97 -11.72
CA ALA A 45 -24.39 8.77 -12.23
C ALA A 45 -24.35 10.21 -11.70
N GLN A 46 -24.10 10.38 -10.41
CA GLN A 46 -23.92 11.70 -9.78
C GLN A 46 -22.70 12.44 -10.31
N GLY A 47 -21.56 11.77 -10.48
CA GLY A 47 -20.35 12.35 -11.07
C GLY A 47 -20.61 12.89 -12.47
N ARG A 48 -21.33 12.15 -13.32
CA ARG A 48 -21.73 12.60 -14.67
C ARG A 48 -22.69 13.79 -14.64
N GLN A 49 -23.67 13.79 -13.71
CA GLN A 49 -24.56 14.93 -13.52
C GLN A 49 -23.81 16.18 -13.05
N PHE A 50 -22.89 16.01 -12.10
CA PHE A 50 -22.02 17.08 -11.61
C PHE A 50 -21.15 17.65 -12.74
N ALA A 51 -20.60 16.81 -13.60
CA ALA A 51 -19.86 17.23 -14.78
C ALA A 51 -20.71 18.04 -15.76
N ALA A 52 -21.96 17.64 -15.98
CA ALA A 52 -22.89 18.33 -16.89
C ALA A 52 -23.39 19.68 -16.33
N ALA A 53 -23.56 19.78 -15.00
CA ALA A 53 -24.02 20.99 -14.33
C ALA A 53 -22.91 22.02 -14.10
N SER A 54 -21.66 21.55 -14.01
CA SER A 54 -20.49 22.39 -13.67
C SER A 54 -19.87 22.97 -14.93
N GLY A 55 -20.53 23.93 -15.55
CA GLY A 55 -19.82 24.90 -16.39
C GLY A 55 -18.87 25.79 -15.58
N VAL A 56 -18.69 25.52 -14.27
CA VAL A 56 -17.86 26.27 -13.33
C VAL A 56 -16.77 25.35 -12.77
N VAL A 57 -15.55 25.59 -13.17
CA VAL A 57 -14.33 25.02 -12.61
C VAL A 57 -14.28 25.30 -11.10
N GLY A 58 -14.16 24.24 -10.24
CA GLY A 58 -13.75 24.39 -8.85
C GLY A 58 -14.75 24.11 -7.74
N GLY A 59 -15.87 23.39 -8.00
CA GLY A 59 -16.79 22.98 -6.94
C GLY A 59 -16.41 21.65 -6.27
N VAL A 60 -16.51 21.60 -4.93
CA VAL A 60 -16.51 20.36 -4.16
C VAL A 60 -17.93 20.08 -3.69
N HIS A 61 -18.40 18.85 -3.89
CA HIS A 61 -19.71 18.41 -3.43
C HIS A 61 -19.57 17.16 -2.57
N LEU A 62 -20.15 17.20 -1.35
CA LEU A 62 -20.18 16.06 -0.44
C LEU A 62 -21.57 15.43 -0.45
N ARG A 63 -21.62 14.10 -0.53
CA ARG A 63 -22.86 13.34 -0.45
C ARG A 63 -22.72 12.13 0.47
N ARG A 64 -23.69 11.98 1.37
CA ARG A 64 -23.77 10.84 2.30
C ARG A 64 -24.63 9.72 1.71
N TYR A 65 -24.14 8.50 1.87
CA TYR A 65 -24.77 7.27 1.43
C TYR A 65 -24.95 6.32 2.61
N PRO A 66 -26.16 6.19 3.17
CA PRO A 66 -26.43 5.15 4.16
C PRO A 66 -26.42 3.80 3.45
N LEU A 67 -25.46 2.95 3.86
CA LEU A 67 -25.34 1.59 3.34
C LEU A 67 -26.34 0.68 4.08
N GLY A 68 -27.18 -0.02 3.36
CA GLY A 68 -28.16 -0.90 3.98
C GLY A 68 -29.08 -1.55 2.95
N PRO A 69 -30.17 -2.19 3.41
CA PRO A 69 -31.10 -2.89 2.53
C PRO A 69 -31.67 -2.03 1.41
N SER A 70 -31.79 -0.71 1.61
CA SER A 70 -32.25 0.25 0.60
C SER A 70 -31.33 0.37 -0.61
N LEU A 71 -30.03 0.05 -0.44
CA LEU A 71 -29.03 0.00 -1.52
C LEU A 71 -28.67 -1.45 -1.91
N GLY A 72 -29.39 -2.45 -1.41
CA GLY A 72 -29.12 -3.86 -1.68
C GLY A 72 -27.74 -4.32 -1.19
N GLN A 73 -27.18 -3.64 -0.17
CA GLN A 73 -25.87 -3.97 0.38
C GLN A 73 -26.00 -4.61 1.78
N CYS A 74 -25.14 -5.58 2.05
CA CYS A 74 -25.03 -6.23 3.37
C CYS A 74 -24.29 -5.37 4.42
N CYS A 75 -23.63 -4.29 4.00
CA CYS A 75 -22.93 -3.35 4.87
C CYS A 75 -23.95 -2.39 5.51
N GLY A 76 -23.95 -2.29 6.86
CA GLY A 76 -24.88 -1.43 7.61
C GLY A 76 -24.28 -0.05 7.99
N GLY A 77 -23.21 0.39 7.32
CA GLY A 77 -22.50 1.63 7.63
C GLY A 77 -23.01 2.85 6.85
N MET A 78 -22.25 3.93 6.91
CA MET A 78 -22.45 5.15 6.13
C MET A 78 -21.14 5.53 5.44
N VAL A 79 -21.23 5.96 4.20
CA VAL A 79 -20.11 6.48 3.42
C VAL A 79 -20.42 7.91 2.98
N THR A 80 -19.48 8.82 3.19
CA THR A 80 -19.52 10.16 2.61
C THR A 80 -18.58 10.18 1.41
N LEU A 81 -19.14 10.47 0.23
CA LEU A 81 -18.36 10.65 -1.01
C LEU A 81 -18.18 12.14 -1.29
N ARG A 82 -16.95 12.46 -1.69
CA ARG A 82 -16.53 13.79 -2.13
C ARG A 82 -16.36 13.79 -3.65
N PHE A 83 -17.01 14.71 -4.32
CA PHE A 83 -16.96 14.90 -5.76
C PHE A 83 -16.20 16.19 -6.06
N GLU A 84 -15.17 16.12 -6.89
CA GLU A 84 -14.32 17.25 -7.28
C GLU A 84 -14.14 17.25 -8.80
N TRP A 85 -14.36 18.42 -9.41
CA TRP A 85 -14.01 18.61 -10.81
C TRP A 85 -12.50 18.75 -10.95
N VAL A 86 -11.89 17.91 -11.78
CA VAL A 86 -10.45 17.86 -11.97
C VAL A 86 -10.08 17.87 -13.45
N THR A 87 -8.93 18.44 -13.75
CA THR A 87 -8.40 18.59 -15.10
C THR A 87 -6.96 18.09 -15.17
N ALA A 88 -6.35 18.12 -16.34
CA ALA A 88 -4.95 17.73 -16.50
C ALA A 88 -3.98 18.64 -15.71
N VAL A 89 -4.39 19.87 -15.40
CA VAL A 89 -3.57 20.82 -14.60
C VAL A 89 -3.44 20.33 -13.15
N ASP A 90 -4.46 19.63 -12.64
CA ASP A 90 -4.49 19.14 -11.27
C ASP A 90 -3.71 17.82 -11.09
N ALA A 91 -3.27 17.20 -12.20
CA ALA A 91 -2.67 15.86 -12.16
C ALA A 91 -1.44 15.72 -11.22
N PRO A 92 -0.50 16.68 -11.12
CA PRO A 92 0.62 16.56 -10.19
C PRO A 92 0.18 16.55 -8.73
N ALA A 93 -0.73 17.46 -8.33
CA ALA A 93 -1.26 17.54 -6.97
C ALA A 93 -2.12 16.32 -6.63
N LEU A 94 -2.88 15.79 -7.62
CA LEU A 94 -3.65 14.57 -7.47
C LEU A 94 -2.75 13.34 -7.29
N HIS A 95 -1.65 13.25 -8.04
CA HIS A 95 -0.69 12.17 -7.89
C HIS A 95 -0.12 12.13 -6.47
N GLU A 96 0.28 13.26 -5.93
CA GLU A 96 0.79 13.36 -4.55
C GLU A 96 -0.30 13.01 -3.51
N ARG A 97 -1.53 13.53 -3.69
CA ARG A 97 -2.64 13.32 -2.75
C ARG A 97 -3.21 11.88 -2.77
N LEU A 98 -3.30 11.27 -3.94
CA LEU A 98 -3.97 9.98 -4.14
C LEU A 98 -2.99 8.80 -4.11
N ASN A 99 -1.70 9.07 -4.17
CA ASN A 99 -0.68 8.04 -4.07
C ASN A 99 -0.31 7.87 -2.58
N PRO A 100 -0.77 6.83 -1.90
CA PRO A 100 -0.37 6.61 -0.51
C PRO A 100 1.15 6.50 -0.46
N ALA A 101 1.75 7.09 0.56
CA ALA A 101 3.18 6.92 0.80
C ALA A 101 3.49 5.41 0.82
N ALA A 102 4.39 4.98 -0.05
CA ALA A 102 4.74 3.57 -0.19
C ALA A 102 5.32 3.06 1.13
N SER A 103 4.71 2.02 1.69
CA SER A 103 5.17 1.42 2.93
C SER A 103 6.52 0.73 2.71
N PRO A 104 7.54 0.97 3.53
CA PRO A 104 8.85 0.38 3.34
C PRO A 104 8.83 -1.12 3.69
N VAL A 105 9.36 -1.93 2.77
CA VAL A 105 9.55 -3.37 2.95
C VAL A 105 11.00 -3.72 2.67
N ALA A 106 11.66 -4.42 3.58
CA ALA A 106 12.97 -5.00 3.36
C ALA A 106 12.83 -6.51 3.13
N LEU A 107 13.29 -7.00 1.99
CA LEU A 107 13.26 -8.40 1.61
C LEU A 107 14.67 -8.95 1.52
N PHE A 108 15.04 -9.84 2.43
CA PHE A 108 16.31 -10.55 2.43
C PHE A 108 16.14 -11.89 1.72
N GLY A 109 16.79 -12.06 0.57
CA GLY A 109 16.81 -13.29 -0.21
C GLY A 109 16.33 -13.13 -1.66
N GLY A 110 17.24 -13.40 -2.60
CA GLY A 110 17.04 -13.31 -4.06
C GLY A 110 16.64 -14.63 -4.72
N GLY A 111 16.27 -15.65 -3.94
CA GLY A 111 15.83 -16.95 -4.48
C GLY A 111 14.48 -16.89 -5.21
N HIS A 112 13.95 -18.06 -5.59
CA HIS A 112 12.69 -18.15 -6.36
C HIS A 112 11.51 -17.48 -5.65
N VAL A 113 11.40 -17.66 -4.32
CA VAL A 113 10.34 -17.02 -3.51
C VAL A 113 10.52 -15.51 -3.47
N GLY A 114 11.75 -15.03 -3.24
CA GLY A 114 12.06 -13.59 -3.24
C GLY A 114 11.70 -12.94 -4.57
N LYS A 115 12.08 -13.57 -5.71
CA LYS A 115 11.72 -13.10 -7.06
C LYS A 115 10.21 -13.01 -7.29
N ALA A 116 9.44 -13.99 -6.79
CA ALA A 116 7.98 -13.99 -6.90
C ALA A 116 7.34 -12.88 -6.03
N LEU A 117 7.82 -12.71 -4.80
CA LEU A 117 7.35 -11.67 -3.88
C LEU A 117 7.65 -10.26 -4.40
N VAL A 118 8.86 -10.03 -4.93
CA VAL A 118 9.24 -8.73 -5.50
C VAL A 118 8.32 -8.31 -6.65
N ARG A 119 7.94 -9.24 -7.53
CA ARG A 119 6.97 -8.97 -8.61
C ARG A 119 5.60 -8.57 -8.06
N LEU A 120 5.14 -9.27 -7.03
CA LEU A 120 3.87 -8.97 -6.38
C LEU A 120 3.92 -7.62 -5.65
N LEU A 121 4.91 -7.42 -4.78
CA LEU A 121 5.08 -6.20 -3.99
C LEU A 121 5.32 -4.97 -4.87
N GLY A 122 6.02 -5.13 -6.00
CA GLY A 122 6.26 -4.06 -6.95
C GLY A 122 5.00 -3.55 -7.67
N SER A 123 3.90 -4.30 -7.64
CA SER A 123 2.58 -3.88 -8.15
C SER A 123 1.68 -3.25 -7.09
N LEU A 124 2.14 -3.18 -5.85
CA LEU A 124 1.43 -2.67 -4.69
C LEU A 124 2.13 -1.41 -4.15
N PRO A 125 1.50 -0.63 -3.25
CA PRO A 125 2.09 0.61 -2.72
C PRO A 125 3.18 0.33 -1.67
N PHE A 126 4.22 -0.43 -2.08
CA PHE A 126 5.39 -0.72 -1.27
C PHE A 126 6.67 -0.16 -1.89
N ALA A 127 7.55 0.39 -1.05
CA ALA A 127 8.94 0.70 -1.40
C ALA A 127 9.80 -0.49 -0.97
N VAL A 128 10.19 -1.32 -1.92
CA VAL A 128 10.88 -2.57 -1.62
C VAL A 128 12.38 -2.38 -1.66
N HIS A 129 13.08 -2.70 -0.57
CA HIS A 129 14.52 -2.83 -0.50
C HIS A 129 14.85 -4.33 -0.53
N TRP A 130 15.32 -4.81 -1.66
CA TRP A 130 15.61 -6.22 -1.92
C TRP A 130 17.10 -6.50 -1.77
N ILE A 131 17.47 -7.34 -0.82
CA ILE A 131 18.85 -7.54 -0.35
C ILE A 131 19.23 -9.02 -0.45
N ASP A 132 20.44 -9.30 -0.92
CA ASP A 132 21.02 -10.65 -0.95
C ASP A 132 22.55 -10.57 -0.80
N SER A 133 23.16 -11.62 -0.25
CA SER A 133 24.61 -11.74 -0.11
C SER A 133 25.31 -12.25 -1.34
N ARG A 134 24.58 -12.73 -2.34
CA ARG A 134 25.14 -13.31 -3.57
C ARG A 134 25.16 -12.27 -4.69
N ASP A 135 26.29 -12.22 -5.38
CA ASP A 135 26.43 -11.44 -6.61
C ASP A 135 25.47 -11.95 -7.71
N GLU A 136 25.09 -11.07 -8.61
CA GLU A 136 24.33 -11.37 -9.84
C GLU A 136 23.01 -12.13 -9.63
N ILE A 137 22.46 -12.14 -8.38
CA ILE A 137 21.22 -12.83 -8.06
C ILE A 137 19.98 -12.11 -8.60
N PHE A 138 20.08 -10.78 -8.74
CA PHE A 138 18.98 -9.94 -9.14
C PHE A 138 18.75 -9.96 -10.64
N PRO A 139 17.50 -10.10 -11.12
CA PRO A 139 17.20 -10.00 -12.55
C PRO A 139 17.35 -8.55 -13.05
N ALA A 140 17.54 -8.41 -14.37
CA ALA A 140 17.65 -7.08 -14.99
C ALA A 140 16.31 -6.32 -15.01
N ASP A 141 15.18 -7.05 -15.01
CA ASP A 141 13.82 -6.53 -15.08
C ASP A 141 13.20 -6.40 -13.67
N VAL A 142 13.61 -5.39 -12.92
CA VAL A 142 13.07 -5.10 -11.57
C VAL A 142 12.07 -3.95 -11.64
N PRO A 143 10.91 -4.02 -10.94
CA PRO A 143 9.98 -2.90 -10.87
C PRO A 143 10.64 -1.60 -10.36
N PRO A 144 10.23 -0.41 -10.84
CA PRO A 144 10.83 0.86 -10.42
C PRO A 144 10.74 1.16 -8.91
N SER A 145 9.76 0.56 -8.22
CA SER A 145 9.56 0.65 -6.77
C SER A 145 10.52 -0.22 -5.94
N VAL A 146 11.38 -1.00 -6.61
CA VAL A 146 12.30 -1.96 -5.98
C VAL A 146 13.73 -1.47 -6.11
N ARG A 147 14.42 -1.30 -4.98
CA ARG A 147 15.85 -1.08 -4.91
C ARG A 147 16.54 -2.40 -4.59
N CYS A 148 17.46 -2.83 -5.42
CA CYS A 148 18.31 -4.01 -5.16
C CYS A 148 19.60 -3.60 -4.46
N GLU A 149 20.07 -4.43 -3.52
CA GLU A 149 21.34 -4.24 -2.83
C GLU A 149 22.05 -5.59 -2.62
N HIS A 150 23.27 -5.69 -3.13
CA HIS A 150 24.21 -6.75 -2.73
C HIS A 150 24.88 -6.33 -1.42
N SER A 151 24.82 -7.18 -0.39
CA SER A 151 25.43 -6.93 0.92
C SER A 151 26.04 -8.21 1.48
N ASP A 152 27.36 -8.22 1.61
CA ASP A 152 28.12 -9.29 2.27
C ASP A 152 29.01 -8.67 3.35
N PRO A 153 28.74 -8.91 4.65
CA PRO A 153 27.70 -9.79 5.18
C PRO A 153 26.28 -9.18 5.08
N VAL A 154 25.29 -10.02 4.79
CA VAL A 154 23.92 -9.59 4.46
C VAL A 154 23.24 -8.77 5.58
N GLN A 155 23.53 -9.06 6.84
CA GLN A 155 22.98 -8.34 7.99
C GLN A 155 23.49 -6.89 8.12
N ALA A 156 24.56 -6.52 7.41
CA ALA A 156 25.06 -5.14 7.41
C ALA A 156 24.03 -4.16 6.85
N ALA A 157 23.25 -4.57 5.85
CA ALA A 157 22.19 -3.78 5.24
C ALA A 157 21.07 -3.37 6.22
N VAL A 158 20.93 -4.07 7.36
CA VAL A 158 19.93 -3.73 8.38
C VAL A 158 20.14 -2.30 8.93
N ALA A 159 21.38 -1.80 8.95
CA ALA A 159 21.69 -0.46 9.45
C ALA A 159 21.01 0.65 8.64
N ASP A 160 20.79 0.44 7.33
CA ASP A 160 20.31 1.42 6.36
C ASP A 160 18.82 1.26 6.00
N LEU A 161 18.11 0.33 6.63
CA LEU A 161 16.68 0.16 6.42
C LEU A 161 15.90 1.42 6.83
N ALA A 162 14.86 1.77 6.10
CA ALA A 162 13.97 2.85 6.49
C ALA A 162 13.27 2.53 7.84
N PRO A 163 13.07 3.53 8.72
CA PRO A 163 12.26 3.35 9.93
C PRO A 163 10.86 2.83 9.58
N GLY A 164 10.32 1.91 10.38
CA GLY A 164 9.01 1.30 10.14
C GLY A 164 9.00 0.25 9.01
N SER A 165 10.16 -0.18 8.51
CA SER A 165 10.23 -1.24 7.51
C SER A 165 9.67 -2.55 8.03
N GLN A 166 8.82 -3.17 7.21
CA GLN A 166 8.45 -4.58 7.37
C GLN A 166 9.59 -5.45 6.82
N VAL A 167 10.11 -6.35 7.63
CA VAL A 167 11.27 -7.16 7.26
C VAL A 167 10.86 -8.59 6.98
N MET A 168 11.10 -9.05 5.75
CA MET A 168 10.87 -10.42 5.28
C MET A 168 12.22 -11.10 5.09
N ILE A 169 12.43 -12.23 5.78
CA ILE A 169 13.73 -12.92 5.79
C ILE A 169 13.56 -14.32 5.21
N MET A 170 14.26 -14.56 4.12
CA MET A 170 14.31 -15.84 3.40
C MET A 170 15.63 -15.92 2.60
N SER A 171 16.74 -15.67 3.30
CA SER A 171 18.05 -15.60 2.69
C SER A 171 18.54 -16.97 2.18
N PHE A 172 19.78 -17.02 1.75
CA PHE A 172 20.38 -18.22 1.20
C PHE A 172 20.55 -19.33 2.26
N SER A 173 20.77 -18.95 3.54
CA SER A 173 21.02 -19.92 4.62
C SER A 173 20.36 -19.51 5.94
N HIS A 174 20.05 -20.49 6.77
CA HIS A 174 19.52 -20.23 8.13
C HIS A 174 20.49 -19.46 9.03
N ALA A 175 21.80 -19.52 8.77
CA ALA A 175 22.78 -18.74 9.49
C ALA A 175 22.61 -17.24 9.17
N GLU A 176 22.50 -16.89 7.89
CA GLU A 176 22.21 -15.52 7.47
C GLU A 176 20.84 -15.03 8.00
N ASP A 177 19.81 -15.88 7.96
CA ASP A 177 18.49 -15.54 8.51
C ASP A 177 18.63 -15.15 10.00
N LEU A 178 19.38 -15.92 10.77
CA LEU A 178 19.63 -15.64 12.19
C LEU A 178 20.39 -14.33 12.40
N ASP A 179 21.43 -14.08 11.60
CA ASP A 179 22.25 -12.88 11.69
C ASP A 179 21.43 -11.62 11.36
N VAL A 180 20.56 -11.67 10.33
CA VAL A 180 19.64 -10.58 9.97
C VAL A 180 18.65 -10.31 11.11
N VAL A 181 18.06 -11.36 11.69
CA VAL A 181 17.14 -11.22 12.83
C VAL A 181 17.83 -10.60 14.03
N ALA A 182 19.04 -11.08 14.38
CA ALA A 182 19.81 -10.55 15.49
C ALA A 182 20.14 -9.06 15.29
N ALA A 183 20.50 -8.66 14.06
CA ALA A 183 20.77 -7.27 13.71
C ALA A 183 19.50 -6.39 13.81
N CYS A 184 18.35 -6.89 13.36
CA CYS A 184 17.06 -6.18 13.49
C CYS A 184 16.68 -5.96 14.95
N LEU A 185 16.78 -6.98 15.79
CA LEU A 185 16.49 -6.89 17.22
C LEU A 185 17.45 -5.96 17.96
N LYS A 186 18.73 -5.97 17.59
CA LYS A 186 19.74 -5.05 18.13
C LYS A 186 19.39 -3.61 17.77
N ARG A 187 19.12 -3.33 16.49
CA ARG A 187 18.73 -2.00 16.02
C ARG A 187 17.47 -1.48 16.72
N GLN A 188 16.43 -2.31 16.87
CA GLN A 188 15.21 -1.95 17.57
C GLN A 188 15.48 -1.53 19.01
N ARG A 189 16.38 -2.22 19.73
CA ARG A 189 16.78 -1.88 21.10
C ARG A 189 17.57 -0.58 21.18
N GLU A 190 18.47 -0.34 20.23
CA GLU A 190 19.41 0.79 20.26
C GLU A 190 18.76 2.10 19.78
N ARG A 191 17.88 2.03 18.79
CA ARG A 191 17.26 3.21 18.12
C ARG A 191 15.81 3.43 18.47
N GLY A 192 15.14 2.48 19.12
CA GLY A 192 13.69 2.53 19.35
C GLY A 192 12.88 2.42 18.04
N ASP A 193 13.52 2.08 16.94
CA ASP A 193 12.87 1.93 15.64
C ASP A 193 11.91 0.74 15.67
N HIS A 194 10.63 0.97 15.45
CA HIS A 194 9.68 -0.09 15.19
C HIS A 194 10.01 -0.72 13.82
N LEU A 195 10.66 -1.86 13.85
CA LEU A 195 10.70 -2.77 12.72
C LEU A 195 9.55 -3.76 12.96
N ASP A 196 8.49 -3.69 12.17
CA ASP A 196 7.40 -4.66 12.25
C ASP A 196 7.89 -6.00 11.70
N ALA A 197 8.48 -6.79 12.59
CA ALA A 197 9.00 -8.12 12.27
C ALA A 197 7.87 -9.16 12.17
N HIS A 198 6.96 -9.01 11.21
CA HIS A 198 5.99 -10.04 10.88
C HIS A 198 6.63 -11.30 10.28
N GLY A 199 7.91 -11.25 9.89
CA GLY A 199 8.74 -12.40 9.51
C GLY A 199 9.10 -13.34 10.66
N VAL A 200 8.92 -12.93 11.92
CA VAL A 200 9.28 -13.70 13.13
C VAL A 200 8.26 -14.81 13.46
N ALA A 201 7.14 -14.94 12.75
CA ALA A 201 6.20 -16.06 12.96
C ALA A 201 6.87 -17.44 12.77
N GLY A 202 7.89 -17.54 11.90
CA GLY A 202 8.73 -18.72 11.77
C GLY A 202 9.68 -18.92 12.96
N LEU A 203 10.22 -17.84 13.52
CA LEU A 203 11.13 -17.87 14.65
C LEU A 203 10.45 -18.20 15.98
N LYS A 204 9.23 -17.74 16.23
CA LYS A 204 8.42 -18.20 17.37
C LYS A 204 8.20 -19.70 17.36
N ARG A 205 8.08 -20.34 16.20
CA ARG A 205 8.01 -21.80 16.08
C ARG A 205 9.34 -22.51 16.32
N LEU A 206 10.47 -21.88 15.97
CA LEU A 206 11.80 -22.48 16.10
C LEU A 206 12.43 -22.26 17.48
N PHE A 207 12.20 -21.12 18.10
CA PHE A 207 12.89 -20.74 19.34
C PHE A 207 11.97 -20.58 20.55
N GLY A 208 10.64 -20.71 20.39
CA GLY A 208 9.66 -20.54 21.46
C GLY A 208 9.65 -19.12 22.07
N ASP A 209 8.75 -18.89 23.03
CA ASP A 209 8.56 -17.59 23.69
C ASP A 209 9.79 -17.08 24.50
N ARG A 210 10.87 -17.82 24.53
CA ARG A 210 12.09 -17.46 25.32
C ARG A 210 12.95 -16.37 24.71
N ALA A 211 12.77 -16.06 23.43
CA ALA A 211 13.56 -15.03 22.76
C ALA A 211 13.07 -13.59 22.98
N CYS A 212 11.83 -13.41 23.48
CA CYS A 212 11.23 -12.10 23.68
C CYS A 212 11.41 -11.49 25.10
N HIS A 213 12.07 -12.20 26.03
CA HIS A 213 12.18 -11.77 27.45
C HIS A 213 13.61 -11.72 28.00
N ARG A 214 14.60 -11.46 27.16
CA ARG A 214 15.96 -11.14 27.67
C ARG A 214 16.54 -9.90 27.02
#